data_675af77df6404dbd13e318544cc91a9d
#
_entry.id   675af77df6404dbd13e318544cc91a9d
#
_cell.length_a   1.000
_cell.length_b   1.000
_cell.length_c   1.000
_cell.angle_alpha   90.00
_cell.angle_beta   90.00
_cell.angle_gamma   90.00
#
_symmetry.space_group_name_H-M   'P 1'
#
loop_
_entity.id
_entity.type
_entity.pdbx_description
1 polymer ?
#
loop_
_entity_poly.entity_id
_entity_poly.type
_entity_poly.pdbx_seq_one_letter_code
_entity_poly.pdbx_strand_id
1 'polypeptide(L)'
;GMVPWHVVSGMSGTLMVLPRDGLKDPEGKPLTYDKAWTIGEFDLYIPKDENGNYKDYDTLAESYADTVEAMRTLIPTHVVFNGKVGALTGENALTSKVGETVLFVHGQCNRDTRPHLIGGHADWFWPLGKFSNTPVRDIETWFIPGGASAAAIYTFKQPGVYAYVNHNLIEA
;
A
#
# COMPACT_ATOMS: atom_id res chain seq x y z
N GLY A 1 -19.78 -7.89 13.80
CA GLY A 1 -19.29 -6.53 13.85
C GLY A 1 -19.46 -5.82 12.51
N MET A 2 -19.26 -4.52 12.53
CA MET A 2 -19.33 -3.67 11.32
C MET A 2 -17.97 -3.64 10.63
N VAL A 3 -17.69 -4.64 9.81
CA VAL A 3 -16.38 -4.81 9.15
C VAL A 3 -15.94 -3.57 8.38
N PRO A 4 -16.76 -2.93 7.52
CA PRO A 4 -16.33 -1.74 6.78
C PRO A 4 -15.86 -0.61 7.70
N TRP A 5 -16.59 -0.33 8.77
CA TRP A 5 -16.22 0.70 9.74
C TRP A 5 -14.93 0.36 10.48
N HIS A 6 -14.76 -0.88 10.89
CA HIS A 6 -13.51 -1.31 11.54
C HIS A 6 -12.31 -1.16 10.60
N VAL A 7 -12.47 -1.51 9.33
CA VAL A 7 -11.38 -1.41 8.35
C VAL A 7 -10.99 0.04 8.10
N VAL A 8 -11.95 0.94 7.86
CA VAL A 8 -11.64 2.37 7.66
C VAL A 8 -11.15 3.06 8.94
N SER A 9 -11.36 2.43 10.10
CA SER A 9 -10.80 2.86 11.39
C SER A 9 -9.40 2.30 11.66
N GLY A 10 -8.78 1.63 10.69
CA GLY A 10 -7.39 1.18 10.77
C GLY A 10 -7.20 -0.31 11.05
N MET A 11 -8.27 -1.12 11.12
CA MET A 11 -8.14 -2.57 11.30
C MET A 11 -7.75 -3.27 9.98
N SER A 12 -6.59 -2.95 9.48
CA SER A 12 -6.01 -3.53 8.28
C SER A 12 -4.50 -3.65 8.45
N GLY A 13 -3.92 -4.67 7.84
CA GLY A 13 -2.48 -4.91 7.90
C GLY A 13 -2.09 -6.03 6.96
N THR A 14 -0.79 -6.20 6.76
CA THR A 14 -0.24 -7.20 5.87
C THR A 14 0.53 -8.24 6.66
N LEU A 15 0.21 -9.51 6.43
CA LEU A 15 0.95 -10.65 6.95
C LEU A 15 1.72 -11.29 5.79
N MET A 16 3.05 -11.34 5.91
CA MET A 16 3.91 -11.95 4.90
C MET A 16 4.31 -13.37 5.32
N VAL A 17 4.01 -14.34 4.48
CA VAL A 17 4.46 -15.72 4.64
C VAL A 17 5.36 -16.08 3.47
N LEU A 18 6.63 -16.28 3.73
CA LEU A 18 7.63 -16.62 2.72
C LEU A 18 7.64 -18.15 2.47
N PRO A 19 7.92 -18.58 1.21
CA PRO A 19 8.22 -19.97 0.92
C PRO A 19 9.46 -20.44 1.71
N ARG A 20 9.46 -21.68 2.15
CA ARG A 20 10.61 -22.26 2.91
C ARG A 20 11.94 -22.17 2.15
N ASP A 21 11.87 -22.35 0.83
CA ASP A 21 13.03 -22.34 -0.05
C ASP A 21 13.31 -20.95 -0.66
N GLY A 22 12.70 -19.89 -0.12
CA GLY A 22 12.83 -18.53 -0.62
C GLY A 22 11.99 -18.25 -1.87
N LEU A 23 12.11 -17.02 -2.36
CA LEU A 23 11.44 -16.59 -3.58
C LEU A 23 12.20 -17.11 -4.80
N LYS A 24 11.47 -17.41 -5.86
CA LYS A 24 12.03 -17.94 -7.12
C LYS A 24 11.37 -17.29 -8.33
N ASP A 25 12.13 -17.17 -9.40
CA ASP A 25 11.59 -16.81 -10.70
C ASP A 25 10.84 -18.01 -11.34
N PRO A 26 10.20 -17.83 -12.51
CA PRO A 26 9.48 -18.91 -13.19
C PRO A 26 10.35 -20.12 -13.58
N GLU A 27 11.65 -19.92 -13.75
CA GLU A 27 12.61 -20.96 -14.07
C GLU A 27 13.17 -21.66 -12.83
N GLY A 28 12.72 -21.24 -11.64
CA GLY A 28 13.14 -21.79 -10.36
C GLY A 28 14.45 -21.22 -9.81
N LYS A 29 14.99 -20.17 -10.42
CA LYS A 29 16.19 -19.48 -9.94
C LYS A 29 15.86 -18.67 -8.68
N PRO A 30 16.69 -18.74 -7.62
CA PRO A 30 16.45 -17.96 -6.44
C PRO A 30 16.44 -16.45 -6.69
N LEU A 31 15.45 -15.78 -6.08
CA LEU A 31 15.35 -14.33 -6.03
C LEU A 31 15.59 -13.88 -4.60
N THR A 32 16.62 -13.08 -4.40
CA THR A 32 17.03 -12.59 -3.08
C THR A 32 16.77 -11.09 -2.97
N TYR A 33 16.66 -10.60 -1.75
CA TYR A 33 16.52 -9.18 -1.44
C TYR A 33 17.32 -8.85 -0.17
N ASP A 34 17.75 -7.59 -0.06
CA ASP A 34 18.54 -7.09 1.07
C ASP A 34 17.64 -6.60 2.20
N LYS A 35 16.49 -6.07 1.86
CA LYS A 35 15.48 -5.56 2.82
C LYS A 35 14.07 -5.68 2.27
N ALA A 36 13.10 -5.67 3.16
CA ALA A 36 11.68 -5.63 2.81
C ALA A 36 11.02 -4.38 3.40
N TRP A 37 10.17 -3.72 2.62
CA TRP A 37 9.35 -2.61 3.04
C TRP A 37 7.89 -2.98 2.97
N THR A 38 7.15 -2.69 4.05
CA THR A 38 5.70 -2.87 4.07
C THR A 38 5.03 -1.53 3.84
N ILE A 39 4.18 -1.50 2.83
CA ILE A 39 3.39 -0.33 2.46
C ILE A 39 1.92 -0.73 2.52
N GLY A 40 1.16 -0.12 3.42
CA GLY A 40 -0.28 -0.28 3.51
C GLY A 40 -0.96 0.97 2.96
N GLU A 41 -1.83 0.83 1.96
CA GLU A 41 -2.63 1.94 1.48
C GLU A 41 -4.00 1.91 2.14
N PHE A 42 -4.40 3.05 2.70
CA PHE A 42 -5.65 3.24 3.42
C PHE A 42 -6.44 4.38 2.81
N ASP A 43 -7.72 4.16 2.64
CA ASP A 43 -8.69 5.18 2.34
C ASP A 43 -9.43 5.56 3.63
N LEU A 44 -9.33 6.82 4.03
CA LEU A 44 -9.91 7.35 5.24
C LEU A 44 -11.18 8.14 4.93
N TYR A 45 -12.18 7.99 5.78
CA TYR A 45 -13.48 8.65 5.69
C TYR A 45 -13.74 9.40 6.99
N ILE A 46 -13.13 10.57 7.12
CA ILE A 46 -13.19 11.38 8.34
C ILE A 46 -14.40 12.30 8.26
N PRO A 47 -15.35 12.19 9.20
CA PRO A 47 -16.55 13.04 9.22
C PRO A 47 -16.21 14.52 9.38
N LYS A 48 -17.05 15.37 8.78
CA LYS A 48 -16.96 16.83 8.91
C LYS A 48 -18.23 17.38 9.55
N ASP A 49 -18.08 18.49 10.27
CA ASP A 49 -19.19 19.28 10.78
C ASP A 49 -19.83 20.14 9.66
N GLU A 50 -20.85 20.90 10.02
CA GLU A 50 -21.57 21.81 9.12
C GLU A 50 -20.70 22.96 8.57
N ASN A 51 -19.58 23.25 9.23
CA ASN A 51 -18.61 24.27 8.83
C ASN A 51 -17.48 23.70 8.00
N GLY A 52 -17.47 22.37 7.78
CA GLY A 52 -16.43 21.67 7.01
C GLY A 52 -15.18 21.28 7.81
N ASN A 53 -15.17 21.47 9.14
CA ASN A 53 -14.08 21.04 9.99
C ASN A 53 -14.20 19.55 10.28
N TYR A 54 -13.06 18.86 10.42
CA TYR A 54 -13.07 17.47 10.86
C TYR A 54 -13.59 17.34 12.27
N LYS A 55 -14.50 16.37 12.48
CA LYS A 55 -15.04 16.05 13.79
C LYS A 55 -14.02 15.31 14.64
N ASP A 56 -14.04 15.56 15.91
CA ASP A 56 -13.30 14.83 16.93
C ASP A 56 -14.27 14.08 17.85
N TYR A 57 -13.85 12.95 18.39
CA TYR A 57 -14.69 12.06 19.21
C TYR A 57 -13.89 11.57 20.42
N ASP A 58 -14.52 11.54 21.58
CA ASP A 58 -13.88 11.02 22.79
C ASP A 58 -13.63 9.52 22.71
N THR A 59 -14.50 8.80 22.02
CA THR A 59 -14.36 7.36 21.81
C THR A 59 -14.61 6.98 20.34
N LEU A 60 -13.99 5.89 19.90
CA LEU A 60 -14.20 5.38 18.55
C LEU A 60 -15.68 5.08 18.27
N ALA A 61 -16.42 4.56 19.26
CA ALA A 61 -17.82 4.17 19.08
C ALA A 61 -18.72 5.37 18.73
N GLU A 62 -18.42 6.56 19.21
CA GLU A 62 -19.18 7.78 18.93
C GLU A 62 -19.07 8.20 17.47
N SER A 63 -17.96 7.88 16.80
CA SER A 63 -17.75 8.18 15.37
C SER A 63 -18.58 7.32 14.43
N TYR A 64 -19.19 6.24 14.91
CA TYR A 64 -19.80 5.19 14.08
C TYR A 64 -20.80 5.72 13.05
N ALA A 65 -21.83 6.43 13.51
CA ALA A 65 -22.90 6.91 12.63
C ALA A 65 -22.37 7.90 11.58
N ASP A 66 -21.56 8.83 12.02
CA ASP A 66 -20.99 9.87 11.15
C ASP A 66 -19.99 9.27 10.13
N THR A 67 -19.17 8.32 10.56
CA THR A 67 -18.24 7.63 9.65
C THR A 67 -18.99 6.81 8.61
N VAL A 68 -20.04 6.09 9.00
CA VAL A 68 -20.88 5.34 8.05
C VAL A 68 -21.53 6.28 7.04
N GLU A 69 -21.98 7.45 7.46
CA GLU A 69 -22.54 8.45 6.54
C GLU A 69 -21.47 8.99 5.58
N ALA A 70 -20.28 9.31 6.09
CA ALA A 70 -19.16 9.74 5.24
C ALA A 70 -18.77 8.67 4.20
N MET A 71 -18.79 7.39 4.57
CA MET A 71 -18.47 6.27 3.68
C MET A 71 -19.48 6.09 2.54
N ARG A 72 -20.73 6.52 2.68
CA ARG A 72 -21.78 6.35 1.66
C ARG A 72 -21.46 7.03 0.35
N THR A 73 -20.66 8.08 0.39
CA THR A 73 -20.23 8.80 -0.83
C THR A 73 -19.28 7.99 -1.68
N LEU A 74 -18.61 6.99 -1.11
CA LEU A 74 -17.49 6.24 -1.71
C LEU A 74 -16.30 7.14 -2.10
N ILE A 75 -16.27 8.36 -1.59
CA ILE A 75 -15.19 9.33 -1.83
C ILE A 75 -14.42 9.48 -0.51
N PRO A 76 -13.20 8.95 -0.40
CA PRO A 76 -12.40 9.10 0.80
C PRO A 76 -12.01 10.55 1.04
N THR A 77 -11.86 10.93 2.30
CA THR A 77 -11.31 12.25 2.67
C THR A 77 -9.79 12.29 2.44
N HIS A 78 -9.14 11.15 2.60
CA HIS A 78 -7.71 10.97 2.39
C HIS A 78 -7.43 9.57 1.86
N VAL A 79 -6.43 9.46 0.98
CA VAL A 79 -5.78 8.20 0.62
C VAL A 79 -4.33 8.32 1.09
N VAL A 80 -3.90 7.44 1.97
CA VAL A 80 -2.61 7.56 2.64
C VAL A 80 -1.84 6.25 2.65
N PHE A 81 -0.52 6.33 2.67
CA PHE A 81 0.33 5.19 2.97
C PHE A 81 0.65 5.13 4.47
N ASN A 82 0.60 3.93 5.02
CA ASN A 82 0.93 3.64 6.42
C ASN A 82 0.20 4.55 7.44
N GLY A 83 -1.06 4.86 7.14
CA GLY A 83 -2.03 5.41 8.09
C GLY A 83 -2.04 6.92 8.27
N LYS A 84 -1.16 7.68 7.64
CA LYS A 84 -1.19 9.16 7.71
C LYS A 84 -0.56 9.84 6.51
N VAL A 85 -0.96 11.07 6.26
CA VAL A 85 -0.33 11.95 5.26
C VAL A 85 1.16 12.11 5.60
N GLY A 86 2.03 11.92 4.62
CA GLY A 86 3.46 12.11 4.78
C GLY A 86 4.18 11.03 5.62
N ALA A 87 3.54 9.88 5.90
CA ALA A 87 4.14 8.82 6.72
C ALA A 87 5.50 8.33 6.20
N LEU A 88 5.69 8.33 4.89
CA LEU A 88 6.88 7.80 4.21
C LEU A 88 7.59 8.87 3.35
N THR A 89 7.47 10.15 3.71
CA THR A 89 8.07 11.26 2.96
C THR A 89 9.00 12.10 3.84
N GLY A 90 9.82 12.93 3.21
CA GLY A 90 10.76 13.81 3.92
C GLY A 90 11.75 13.00 4.77
N GLU A 91 11.86 13.33 6.04
CA GLU A 91 12.74 12.63 6.99
C GLU A 91 12.34 11.19 7.24
N ASN A 92 11.09 10.82 6.97
CA ASN A 92 10.58 9.46 7.11
C ASN A 92 10.69 8.64 5.81
N ALA A 93 11.30 9.19 4.77
CA ALA A 93 11.45 8.48 3.51
C ALA A 93 12.24 7.19 3.68
N LEU A 94 11.76 6.13 3.06
CA LEU A 94 12.48 4.85 3.02
C LEU A 94 13.77 5.02 2.21
N THR A 95 14.86 4.43 2.68
CA THR A 95 16.17 4.61 2.05
C THR A 95 16.80 3.28 1.66
N SER A 96 17.48 3.29 0.51
CA SER A 96 18.26 2.17 0.01
C SER A 96 19.54 2.67 -0.65
N LYS A 97 20.49 1.77 -0.87
CA LYS A 97 21.73 2.06 -1.60
C LYS A 97 21.61 1.56 -3.02
N VAL A 98 22.38 2.15 -3.92
CA VAL A 98 22.53 1.62 -5.28
C VAL A 98 23.09 0.19 -5.19
N GLY A 99 22.50 -0.72 -5.93
CA GLY A 99 22.80 -2.16 -5.93
C GLY A 99 21.99 -2.97 -4.92
N GLU A 100 21.34 -2.35 -3.92
CA GLU A 100 20.45 -3.09 -3.02
C GLU A 100 19.14 -3.45 -3.72
N THR A 101 18.68 -4.65 -3.41
CA THR A 101 17.39 -5.19 -3.85
C THR A 101 16.38 -5.07 -2.71
N VAL A 102 15.23 -4.51 -2.99
CA VAL A 102 14.15 -4.32 -2.00
C VAL A 102 12.93 -5.12 -2.40
N LEU A 103 12.36 -5.82 -1.44
CA LEU A 103 11.04 -6.44 -1.54
C LEU A 103 10.00 -5.44 -1.03
N PHE A 104 9.18 -4.91 -1.91
CA PHE A 104 8.01 -4.12 -1.56
C PHE A 104 6.84 -5.06 -1.28
N VAL A 105 6.29 -4.98 -0.09
CA VAL A 105 5.10 -5.75 0.31
C VAL A 105 3.95 -4.76 0.47
N HIS A 106 3.00 -4.79 -0.46
CA HIS A 106 1.87 -3.86 -0.48
C HIS A 106 0.60 -4.55 -0.01
N GLY A 107 -0.05 -3.96 1.00
CA GLY A 107 -1.37 -4.34 1.45
C GLY A 107 -2.39 -3.27 1.07
N GLN A 108 -3.44 -3.66 0.34
CA GLN A 108 -4.50 -2.77 -0.09
C GLN A 108 -5.73 -2.95 0.76
N CYS A 109 -6.23 -1.83 1.32
CA CYS A 109 -7.34 -1.87 2.27
C CYS A 109 -8.68 -2.08 1.56
N ASN A 110 -9.34 -1.03 1.08
CA ASN A 110 -10.70 -1.11 0.55
C ASN A 110 -10.80 -0.89 -0.96
N ARG A 111 -10.08 0.08 -1.48
CA ARG A 111 -10.19 0.51 -2.88
C ARG A 111 -9.08 -0.11 -3.71
N ASP A 112 -9.32 -0.23 -5.01
CA ASP A 112 -8.27 -0.62 -5.94
C ASP A 112 -7.18 0.44 -5.99
N THR A 113 -5.95 0.01 -6.19
CA THR A 113 -4.81 0.90 -6.33
C THR A 113 -3.95 0.51 -7.53
N ARG A 114 -3.14 1.45 -7.96
CA ARG A 114 -2.19 1.27 -9.05
C ARG A 114 -0.84 1.85 -8.64
N PRO A 115 -0.12 1.16 -7.75
CA PRO A 115 1.20 1.63 -7.34
C PRO A 115 2.16 1.72 -8.51
N HIS A 116 2.95 2.77 -8.52
CA HIS A 116 3.98 3.04 -9.49
C HIS A 116 5.22 3.56 -8.78
N LEU A 117 6.38 2.95 -9.07
CA LEU A 117 7.66 3.43 -8.58
C LEU A 117 8.30 4.31 -9.66
N ILE A 118 8.18 5.63 -9.51
CA ILE A 118 8.77 6.57 -10.45
C ILE A 118 10.30 6.48 -10.36
N GLY A 119 10.92 6.16 -11.48
CA GLY A 119 12.36 5.94 -11.60
C GLY A 119 12.78 4.47 -11.69
N GLY A 120 11.85 3.55 -11.51
CA GLY A 120 12.12 2.11 -11.61
C GLY A 120 10.90 1.30 -12.00
N HIS A 121 11.16 0.10 -12.50
CA HIS A 121 10.11 -0.90 -12.75
C HIS A 121 10.30 -2.05 -11.79
N ALA A 122 9.22 -2.79 -11.45
CA ALA A 122 9.38 -4.02 -10.72
C ALA A 122 10.16 -5.02 -11.56
N ASP A 123 11.33 -5.46 -11.09
CA ASP A 123 12.07 -6.54 -11.73
C ASP A 123 11.22 -7.82 -11.74
N TRP A 124 10.51 -8.06 -10.64
CA TRP A 124 9.52 -9.12 -10.47
C TRP A 124 8.34 -8.65 -9.64
N PHE A 125 7.14 -9.09 -10.00
CA PHE A 125 5.90 -8.73 -9.30
C PHE A 125 5.01 -9.96 -9.11
N TRP A 126 4.56 -10.20 -7.86
CA TRP A 126 3.58 -11.22 -7.48
C TRP A 126 2.25 -10.55 -7.19
N PRO A 127 1.25 -10.69 -8.07
CA PRO A 127 -0.10 -10.20 -7.80
C PRO A 127 -0.85 -11.10 -6.84
N LEU A 128 -1.96 -10.58 -6.26
CA LEU A 128 -2.98 -11.33 -5.54
C LEU A 128 -2.48 -12.12 -4.32
N GLY A 129 -1.42 -11.64 -3.68
CA GLY A 129 -1.02 -12.08 -2.35
C GLY A 129 -0.43 -13.48 -2.23
N LYS A 130 0.08 -14.08 -3.32
CA LYS A 130 0.70 -15.42 -3.25
C LYS A 130 2.04 -15.50 -3.96
N PHE A 131 3.09 -15.82 -3.22
CA PHE A 131 4.41 -16.11 -3.77
C PHE A 131 4.49 -17.46 -4.52
N SER A 132 3.50 -18.32 -4.38
CA SER A 132 3.39 -19.55 -5.18
C SER A 132 2.88 -19.32 -6.60
N ASN A 133 2.32 -18.14 -6.88
CA ASN A 133 1.97 -17.76 -8.23
C ASN A 133 3.23 -17.37 -9.01
N THR A 134 3.20 -17.61 -10.32
CA THR A 134 4.28 -17.17 -11.21
C THR A 134 4.39 -15.66 -11.22
N PRO A 135 5.53 -15.07 -10.86
CA PRO A 135 5.70 -13.63 -10.93
C PRO A 135 5.80 -13.15 -12.39
N VAL A 136 5.42 -11.90 -12.60
CA VAL A 136 5.60 -11.20 -13.87
C VAL A 136 6.77 -10.22 -13.80
N ARG A 137 7.35 -9.83 -14.96
CA ARG A 137 8.56 -9.00 -15.02
C ARG A 137 8.28 -7.63 -15.60
N ASP A 138 9.18 -6.71 -15.27
CA ASP A 138 9.29 -5.38 -15.89
C ASP A 138 7.97 -4.62 -15.90
N ILE A 139 7.28 -4.63 -14.73
CA ILE A 139 5.99 -3.99 -14.56
C ILE A 139 6.18 -2.57 -14.04
N GLU A 140 5.69 -1.62 -14.80
CA GLU A 140 5.77 -0.19 -14.50
C GLU A 140 4.75 0.22 -13.44
N THR A 141 3.49 -0.13 -13.65
CA THR A 141 2.38 0.18 -12.76
C THR A 141 1.67 -1.12 -12.40
N TRP A 142 1.46 -1.33 -11.10
CA TRP A 142 0.92 -2.59 -10.60
C TRP A 142 -0.56 -2.42 -10.27
N PHE A 143 -1.40 -3.33 -10.68
CA PHE A 143 -2.78 -3.33 -10.25
C PHE A 143 -2.96 -4.20 -9.00
N ILE A 144 -3.49 -3.61 -7.93
CA ILE A 144 -3.81 -4.31 -6.69
C ILE A 144 -5.27 -4.05 -6.35
N PRO A 145 -6.15 -5.07 -6.45
CA PRO A 145 -7.54 -4.95 -6.08
C PRO A 145 -7.70 -4.64 -4.58
N GLY A 146 -8.78 -3.97 -4.22
CA GLY A 146 -9.16 -3.75 -2.82
C GLY A 146 -9.23 -5.06 -2.04
N GLY A 147 -8.67 -5.07 -0.83
CA GLY A 147 -8.59 -6.24 0.03
C GLY A 147 -7.51 -7.26 -0.35
N ALA A 148 -6.73 -7.02 -1.41
CA ALA A 148 -5.62 -7.87 -1.81
C ALA A 148 -4.28 -7.36 -1.29
N SER A 149 -3.26 -8.19 -1.42
CA SER A 149 -1.85 -7.82 -1.21
C SER A 149 -1.05 -8.20 -2.45
N ALA A 150 0.07 -7.53 -2.65
CA ALA A 150 1.01 -7.85 -3.71
C ALA A 150 2.45 -7.64 -3.22
N ALA A 151 3.40 -8.18 -3.96
CA ALA A 151 4.81 -7.95 -3.67
C ALA A 151 5.59 -7.68 -4.96
N ALA A 152 6.58 -6.81 -4.86
CA ALA A 152 7.47 -6.48 -5.96
C ALA A 152 8.93 -6.51 -5.51
N ILE A 153 9.82 -6.93 -6.37
CA ILE A 153 11.27 -6.80 -6.18
C ILE A 153 11.79 -5.76 -7.14
N TYR A 154 12.61 -4.84 -6.64
CA TYR A 154 13.37 -3.90 -7.44
C TYR A 154 14.79 -3.73 -6.91
N THR A 155 15.76 -3.78 -7.81
CA THR A 155 17.15 -3.46 -7.50
C THR A 155 17.45 -2.02 -7.94
N PHE A 156 17.84 -1.15 -7.00
CA PHE A 156 18.15 0.25 -7.28
C PHE A 156 19.40 0.37 -8.13
N LYS A 157 19.27 0.93 -9.32
CA LYS A 157 20.34 0.97 -10.35
C LYS A 157 21.13 2.29 -10.33
N GLN A 158 20.55 3.36 -9.78
CA GLN A 158 21.16 4.68 -9.75
C GLN A 158 20.72 5.46 -8.52
N PRO A 159 21.49 6.45 -8.05
CA PRO A 159 21.07 7.33 -6.98
C PRO A 159 19.96 8.27 -7.43
N GLY A 160 19.12 8.70 -6.51
CA GLY A 160 18.05 9.65 -6.79
C GLY A 160 16.88 9.55 -5.81
N VAL A 161 15.88 10.37 -6.05
CA VAL A 161 14.60 10.30 -5.36
C VAL A 161 13.63 9.50 -6.22
N TYR A 162 13.08 8.46 -5.61
CA TYR A 162 12.08 7.59 -6.22
C TYR A 162 10.74 7.87 -5.53
N ALA A 163 9.73 8.19 -6.29
CA ALA A 163 8.39 8.37 -5.73
C ALA A 163 7.57 7.08 -5.93
N TYR A 164 7.06 6.54 -4.83
CA TYR A 164 6.08 5.46 -4.86
C TYR A 164 4.69 6.07 -4.74
N VAL A 165 3.93 6.04 -5.82
CA VAL A 165 2.66 6.74 -5.93
C VAL A 165 1.51 5.78 -6.26
N ASN A 166 0.31 6.07 -5.78
CA ASN A 166 -0.89 5.53 -6.37
C ASN A 166 -1.16 6.29 -7.68
N HIS A 167 -1.15 5.59 -8.81
CA HIS A 167 -1.32 6.22 -10.12
C HIS A 167 -2.79 6.58 -10.47
N ASN A 168 -3.68 6.53 -9.50
CA ASN A 168 -4.99 7.20 -9.57
C ASN A 168 -4.79 8.69 -9.26
N LEU A 169 -4.12 9.41 -10.13
CA LEU A 169 -3.63 10.77 -9.89
C LEU A 169 -4.72 11.81 -9.56
N ILE A 170 -5.97 11.52 -9.90
CA ILE A 170 -7.12 12.39 -9.53
C ILE A 170 -7.39 12.32 -8.02
N GLU A 171 -6.92 11.30 -7.34
CA GLU A 171 -7.09 11.10 -5.89
C GLU A 171 -5.92 11.69 -5.06
N ALA A 172 -4.89 12.19 -5.71
CA ALA A 172 -3.69 12.70 -5.07
C ALA A 172 -3.79 14.20 -4.74
#